data_0ee351105a93f1fe8efb6760555c43d1
#
_entry.id   0ee351105a93f1fe8efb6760555c43d1
#
_cell.length_a   1.000
_cell.length_b   1.000
_cell.length_c   1.000
_cell.angle_alpha   90.00
_cell.angle_beta   90.00
_cell.angle_gamma   90.00
#
_symmetry.space_group_name_H-M   'P 1'
#
loop_
_entity.id
_entity.type
_entity.pdbx_description
1 polymer ?
#
loop_
_entity_poly.entity_id
_entity_poly.type
_entity_poly.pdbx_seq_one_letter_code
_entity_poly.pdbx_strand_id
1 'polypeptide(L)'
;MTMTMKSLSDERLIVQAVINGMGANLLLDTGATVGLLSDGIKRKYKLILGKKFPRKLVGAGGEFTAYYCHTFAYVGGKPVTQFLVADIDNVAASVREQTGIEIQGIMSLPQMKQAGIQIDANDNLIMIEE
;
A
#
# COMPACT_ATOMS: atom_id res chain seq x y z
N MET A 1 22.87 5.39 -3.11
CA MET A 1 22.38 5.13 -4.47
C MET A 1 20.84 5.18 -4.45
N THR A 2 20.24 5.67 -5.50
CA THR A 2 18.79 5.85 -5.59
C THR A 2 18.23 4.96 -6.69
N MET A 3 17.24 4.14 -6.36
CA MET A 3 16.48 3.39 -7.36
C MET A 3 15.31 4.25 -7.82
N THR A 4 15.09 4.31 -9.13
CA THR A 4 13.98 5.06 -9.71
C THR A 4 13.03 4.11 -10.43
N MET A 5 11.74 4.23 -10.12
CA MET A 5 10.68 3.47 -10.76
C MET A 5 9.64 4.44 -11.30
N LYS A 6 9.01 4.05 -12.41
CA LYS A 6 7.86 4.80 -12.90
C LYS A 6 6.60 4.29 -12.21
N SER A 7 5.69 5.20 -11.84
CA SER A 7 4.37 4.81 -11.38
C SER A 7 3.66 3.99 -12.45
N LEU A 8 2.87 2.99 -12.02
CA LEU A 8 2.10 2.16 -12.95
C LEU A 8 0.97 2.92 -13.64
N SER A 9 0.61 4.10 -13.12
CA SER A 9 -0.44 4.95 -13.69
C SER A 9 0.03 6.40 -13.68
N ASP A 10 -0.40 7.17 -14.67
CA ASP A 10 -0.19 8.62 -14.72
C ASP A 10 -1.24 9.37 -13.90
N GLU A 11 -2.33 8.72 -13.52
CA GLU A 11 -3.44 9.32 -12.80
C GLU A 11 -3.34 9.15 -11.28
N ARG A 12 -2.72 8.08 -10.83
CA ARG A 12 -2.52 7.77 -9.42
C ARG A 12 -1.12 7.21 -9.24
N LEU A 13 -0.52 7.49 -8.10
CA LEU A 13 0.80 6.95 -7.78
C LEU A 13 0.66 5.53 -7.27
N ILE A 14 1.10 4.57 -8.05
CA ILE A 14 1.01 3.14 -7.75
C ILE A 14 2.39 2.52 -7.96
N VAL A 15 2.86 1.82 -6.94
CA VAL A 15 4.17 1.16 -6.95
C VAL A 15 4.01 -0.34 -6.89
N GLN A 16 4.89 -1.06 -7.60
CA GLN A 16 4.98 -2.52 -7.46
C GLN A 16 5.71 -2.88 -6.18
N ALA A 17 5.17 -3.87 -5.51
CA ALA A 17 5.71 -4.44 -4.29
C ALA A 17 5.76 -5.96 -4.41
N VAL A 18 6.41 -6.60 -3.45
CA VAL A 18 6.43 -8.05 -3.33
C VAL A 18 5.96 -8.41 -1.91
N ILE A 19 4.99 -9.31 -1.84
CA ILE A 19 4.47 -9.84 -0.58
C ILE A 19 4.55 -11.35 -0.65
N ASN A 20 5.34 -11.97 0.23
CA ASN A 20 5.55 -13.42 0.25
C ASN A 20 5.91 -13.98 -1.13
N GLY A 21 6.82 -13.31 -1.84
CA GLY A 21 7.31 -13.74 -3.15
C GLY A 21 6.37 -13.46 -4.32
N MET A 22 5.22 -12.82 -4.08
CA MET A 22 4.24 -12.51 -5.13
C MET A 22 4.15 -11.01 -5.36
N GLY A 23 4.02 -10.62 -6.62
CA GLY A 23 3.84 -9.23 -7.00
C GLY A 23 2.52 -8.66 -6.48
N ALA A 24 2.56 -7.42 -6.03
CA ALA A 24 1.40 -6.69 -5.55
C ALA A 24 1.53 -5.22 -5.94
N ASN A 25 0.40 -4.54 -6.04
CA ASN A 25 0.37 -3.12 -6.35
C ASN A 25 -0.09 -2.34 -5.12
N LEU A 26 0.68 -1.34 -4.72
CA LEU A 26 0.35 -0.48 -3.59
C LEU A 26 0.08 0.93 -4.08
N LEU A 27 -1.06 1.49 -3.66
CA LEU A 27 -1.36 2.89 -3.87
C LEU A 27 -0.55 3.72 -2.87
N LEU A 28 0.18 4.72 -3.36
CA LEU A 28 0.85 5.67 -2.48
C LEU A 28 -0.12 6.77 -2.10
N ASP A 29 -0.46 6.87 -0.82
CA ASP A 29 -1.41 7.84 -0.31
C ASP A 29 -0.75 8.69 0.78
N THR A 30 -0.31 9.88 0.39
CA THR A 30 0.36 10.81 1.32
C THR A 30 -0.59 11.36 2.40
N GLY A 31 -1.89 11.24 2.19
CA GLY A 31 -2.89 11.60 3.20
C GLY A 31 -3.19 10.50 4.21
N ALA A 32 -2.73 9.28 3.96
CA ALA A 32 -2.94 8.18 4.90
C ALA A 32 -1.90 8.19 6.01
N THR A 33 -2.35 7.92 7.23
CA THR A 33 -1.46 7.81 8.41
C THR A 33 -1.11 6.37 8.74
N VAL A 34 -1.80 5.42 8.13
CA VAL A 34 -1.65 3.98 8.34
C VAL A 34 -1.68 3.28 6.98
N GLY A 35 -0.78 2.34 6.76
CA GLY A 35 -0.81 1.49 5.59
C GLY A 35 -1.79 0.35 5.76
N LEU A 36 -2.47 -0.02 4.67
CA LEU A 36 -3.48 -1.06 4.68
C LEU A 36 -3.22 -2.09 3.59
N LEU A 37 -3.34 -3.37 3.94
CA LEU A 37 -3.45 -4.45 2.96
C LEU A 37 -4.91 -4.89 2.91
N SER A 38 -5.37 -5.26 1.73
CA SER A 38 -6.76 -5.68 1.54
C SER A 38 -7.07 -6.97 2.27
N ASP A 39 -8.17 -7.01 3.01
CA ASP A 39 -8.66 -8.24 3.60
C ASP A 39 -8.93 -9.32 2.54
N GLY A 40 -9.32 -8.91 1.34
CA GLY A 40 -9.60 -9.83 0.24
C GLY A 40 -8.40 -10.61 -0.27
N ILE A 41 -7.18 -10.17 0.02
CA ILE A 41 -5.95 -10.85 -0.46
C ILE A 41 -5.33 -11.77 0.58
N LYS A 42 -5.89 -11.87 1.77
CA LYS A 42 -5.22 -12.54 2.90
C LYS A 42 -4.89 -14.00 2.63
N ARG A 43 -5.73 -14.73 1.91
CA ARG A 43 -5.47 -16.13 1.57
C ARG A 43 -4.43 -16.27 0.48
N LYS A 44 -4.61 -15.55 -0.63
CA LYS A 44 -3.71 -15.64 -1.78
C LYS A 44 -2.28 -15.27 -1.39
N TYR A 45 -2.12 -14.21 -0.63
CA TYR A 45 -0.80 -13.71 -0.23
C TYR A 45 -0.31 -14.27 1.10
N LYS A 46 -1.10 -15.14 1.72
CA LYS A 46 -0.75 -15.80 3.01
C LYS A 46 -0.39 -14.79 4.08
N LEU A 47 -1.24 -13.77 4.25
CA LEU A 47 -1.03 -12.75 5.26
C LEU A 47 -1.17 -13.34 6.67
N ILE A 48 -0.25 -12.98 7.55
CA ILE A 48 -0.31 -13.38 8.95
C ILE A 48 -0.99 -12.26 9.74
N LEU A 49 -2.25 -12.51 10.10
CA LEU A 49 -3.04 -11.55 10.86
C LEU A 49 -2.81 -11.73 12.35
N GLY A 50 -2.67 -10.61 13.04
CA GLY A 50 -2.66 -10.56 14.49
C GLY A 50 -4.06 -10.26 15.03
N LYS A 51 -4.10 -9.72 16.23
CA LYS A 51 -5.35 -9.36 16.88
C LYS A 51 -6.00 -8.16 16.20
N LYS A 52 -7.27 -7.93 16.51
CA LYS A 52 -8.04 -6.78 16.06
C LYS A 52 -7.38 -5.49 16.55
N PHE A 53 -7.28 -4.51 15.66
CA PHE A 53 -6.84 -3.17 16.02
C PHE A 53 -7.86 -2.54 16.98
N PRO A 54 -7.43 -1.93 18.09
CA PRO A 54 -8.36 -1.54 19.16
C PRO A 54 -9.29 -0.37 18.81
N ARG A 55 -9.00 0.36 17.74
CA ARG A 55 -9.82 1.50 17.30
C ARG A 55 -10.34 1.22 15.91
N LYS A 56 -11.50 1.82 15.57
CA LYS A 56 -11.97 1.84 14.20
C LYS A 56 -11.18 2.89 13.42
N LEU A 57 -10.86 2.58 12.18
CA LEU A 57 -10.23 3.52 11.28
C LEU A 57 -11.32 4.30 10.55
N VAL A 58 -11.04 5.56 10.29
CA VAL A 58 -11.94 6.44 9.56
C VAL A 58 -11.28 6.81 8.24
N GLY A 59 -11.98 6.62 7.16
CA GLY A 59 -11.50 6.95 5.82
C GLY A 59 -12.64 7.36 4.91
N ALA A 60 -12.37 7.44 3.61
CA ALA A 60 -13.34 7.89 2.62
C ALA A 60 -14.61 7.04 2.57
N GLY A 61 -14.55 5.79 2.97
CA GLY A 61 -15.70 4.87 3.01
C GLY A 61 -16.43 4.83 4.36
N GLY A 62 -16.07 5.71 5.32
CA GLY A 62 -16.62 5.71 6.67
C GLY A 62 -15.71 5.00 7.66
N GLU A 63 -16.30 4.39 8.70
CA GLU A 63 -15.53 3.64 9.70
C GLU A 63 -15.37 2.19 9.26
N PHE A 64 -14.19 1.63 9.55
CA PHE A 64 -13.94 0.21 9.28
C PHE A 64 -13.04 -0.42 10.33
N THR A 65 -13.17 -1.75 10.47
CA THR A 65 -12.39 -2.56 11.39
C THR A 65 -11.12 -3.03 10.71
N ALA A 66 -10.01 -3.01 11.45
CA ALA A 66 -8.73 -3.48 10.95
C ALA A 66 -8.10 -4.48 11.92
N TYR A 67 -7.16 -5.26 11.42
CA TYR A 67 -6.39 -6.24 12.16
C TYR A 67 -4.91 -5.97 11.99
N TYR A 68 -4.11 -6.22 13.03
CA TYR A 68 -2.66 -6.15 12.90
C TYR A 68 -2.19 -7.17 11.87
N CYS A 69 -1.15 -6.82 11.15
CA CYS A 69 -0.54 -7.69 10.15
C CYS A 69 0.94 -7.85 10.45
N HIS A 70 1.40 -9.09 10.47
CA HIS A 70 2.81 -9.42 10.70
C HIS A 70 3.57 -9.70 9.40
N THR A 71 2.89 -9.60 8.26
CA THR A 71 3.50 -9.81 6.95
C THR A 71 4.09 -8.51 6.44
N PHE A 72 5.29 -8.58 5.86
CA PHE A 72 5.96 -7.42 5.28
C PHE A 72 5.71 -7.38 3.77
N ALA A 73 5.69 -6.15 3.24
CA ALA A 73 5.84 -5.93 1.81
C ALA A 73 7.28 -5.46 1.54
N TYR A 74 7.76 -5.71 0.33
CA TYR A 74 9.06 -5.22 -0.11
C TYR A 74 8.86 -4.30 -1.31
N VAL A 75 9.40 -3.09 -1.20
CA VAL A 75 9.34 -2.09 -2.27
C VAL A 75 10.77 -1.71 -2.62
N GLY A 76 11.18 -1.98 -3.86
CA GLY A 76 12.56 -1.73 -4.27
C GLY A 76 13.58 -2.49 -3.43
N GLY A 77 13.21 -3.67 -2.92
CA GLY A 77 14.07 -4.48 -2.05
C GLY A 77 14.06 -4.05 -0.58
N LYS A 78 13.37 -2.98 -0.23
CA LYS A 78 13.27 -2.52 1.16
C LYS A 78 12.02 -3.07 1.84
N PRO A 79 12.13 -3.56 3.08
CA PRO A 79 10.96 -4.01 3.83
C PRO A 79 10.10 -2.81 4.24
N VAL A 80 8.80 -2.96 4.04
CA VAL A 80 7.79 -2.01 4.51
C VAL A 80 6.92 -2.75 5.49
N THR A 81 6.86 -2.24 6.71
CA THR A 81 6.19 -2.90 7.83
C THR A 81 5.01 -2.08 8.33
N GLN A 82 4.34 -2.59 9.35
CA GLN A 82 3.26 -1.88 10.05
C GLN A 82 2.02 -1.64 9.19
N PHE A 83 1.70 -2.62 8.34
CA PHE A 83 0.40 -2.64 7.70
C PHE A 83 -0.66 -3.12 8.68
N LEU A 84 -1.87 -2.60 8.51
CA LEU A 84 -3.07 -3.23 9.03
C LEU A 84 -3.81 -3.90 7.88
N VAL A 85 -4.65 -4.87 8.19
CA VAL A 85 -5.49 -5.53 7.19
C VAL A 85 -6.92 -5.07 7.39
N ALA A 86 -7.54 -4.58 6.31
CA ALA A 86 -8.90 -4.06 6.35
C ALA A 86 -9.58 -4.23 5.00
N ASP A 87 -10.91 -4.07 4.99
CA ASP A 87 -11.67 -4.04 3.74
C ASP A 87 -11.46 -2.69 3.07
N ILE A 88 -10.70 -2.68 1.99
CA ILE A 88 -10.45 -1.48 1.18
C ILE A 88 -11.13 -1.56 -0.19
N ASP A 89 -12.16 -2.38 -0.32
CA ASP A 89 -12.80 -2.64 -1.62
C ASP A 89 -13.30 -1.34 -2.29
N ASN A 90 -13.80 -0.39 -1.51
CA ASN A 90 -14.26 0.89 -2.06
C ASN A 90 -13.11 1.68 -2.71
N VAL A 91 -11.96 1.74 -2.05
CA VAL A 91 -10.79 2.43 -2.59
C VAL A 91 -10.25 1.66 -3.80
N ALA A 92 -10.12 0.34 -3.68
CA ALA A 92 -9.63 -0.51 -4.77
C ALA A 92 -10.51 -0.40 -6.01
N ALA A 93 -11.83 -0.37 -5.85
CA ALA A 93 -12.77 -0.20 -6.96
C ALA A 93 -12.61 1.16 -7.62
N SER A 94 -12.46 2.23 -6.82
CA SER A 94 -12.24 3.58 -7.34
C SER A 94 -10.95 3.68 -8.15
N VAL A 95 -9.87 3.10 -7.66
CA VAL A 95 -8.58 3.09 -8.38
C VAL A 95 -8.69 2.29 -9.67
N ARG A 96 -9.33 1.11 -9.63
CA ARG A 96 -9.54 0.28 -10.83
C ARG A 96 -10.37 1.00 -11.87
N GLU A 97 -11.42 1.69 -11.46
CA GLU A 97 -12.28 2.47 -12.36
C GLU A 97 -11.50 3.59 -13.03
N GLN A 98 -10.63 4.28 -12.29
CA GLN A 98 -9.83 5.38 -12.78
C GLN A 98 -8.63 4.94 -13.62
N THR A 99 -7.96 3.87 -13.25
CA THR A 99 -6.65 3.49 -13.80
C THR A 99 -6.64 2.15 -14.53
N GLY A 100 -7.63 1.29 -14.31
CA GLY A 100 -7.61 -0.11 -14.78
C GLY A 100 -6.73 -1.04 -13.96
N ILE A 101 -6.14 -0.56 -12.87
CA ILE A 101 -5.17 -1.32 -12.07
C ILE A 101 -5.82 -1.81 -10.78
N GLU A 102 -5.61 -3.10 -10.48
CA GLU A 102 -5.98 -3.67 -9.19
C GLU A 102 -4.89 -3.40 -8.16
N ILE A 103 -5.26 -2.77 -7.06
CA ILE A 103 -4.34 -2.58 -5.94
C ILE A 103 -4.62 -3.61 -4.84
N GLN A 104 -3.58 -4.03 -4.15
CA GLN A 104 -3.66 -4.96 -3.02
C GLN A 104 -3.51 -4.26 -1.69
N GLY A 105 -3.10 -3.00 -1.71
CA GLY A 105 -2.92 -2.25 -0.49
C GLY A 105 -2.66 -0.78 -0.74
N ILE A 106 -2.53 -0.08 0.37
CA ILE A 106 -2.29 1.36 0.43
C ILE A 106 -1.05 1.59 1.31
N MET A 107 -0.10 2.35 0.79
CA MET A 107 1.09 2.72 1.54
C MET A 107 0.92 4.13 2.08
N SER A 108 1.14 4.29 3.38
CA SER A 108 0.96 5.56 4.09
C SER A 108 2.19 6.46 3.98
N LEU A 109 2.01 7.74 4.32
CA LEU A 109 3.13 8.69 4.35
C LEU A 109 4.23 8.27 5.35
N PRO A 110 3.93 7.84 6.59
CA PRO A 110 4.98 7.36 7.49
C PRO A 110 5.78 6.19 6.92
N GLN A 111 5.12 5.27 6.22
CA GLN A 111 5.80 4.15 5.57
C GLN A 111 6.71 4.61 4.42
N MET A 112 6.26 5.60 3.64
CA MET A 112 7.09 6.18 2.58
C MET A 112 8.34 6.83 3.15
N LYS A 113 8.20 7.57 4.25
CA LYS A 113 9.34 8.19 4.93
C LYS A 113 10.31 7.14 5.46
N GLN A 114 9.79 6.07 6.06
CA GLN A 114 10.60 4.98 6.58
C GLN A 114 11.38 4.29 5.45
N ALA A 115 10.75 4.10 4.31
CA ALA A 115 11.37 3.43 3.16
C ALA A 115 12.27 4.37 2.32
N GLY A 116 12.34 5.66 2.66
CA GLY A 116 13.14 6.61 1.88
C GLY A 116 12.57 6.89 0.50
N ILE A 117 11.24 6.94 0.39
CA ILE A 117 10.56 7.20 -0.88
C ILE A 117 10.43 8.70 -1.11
N GLN A 118 10.84 9.13 -2.29
CA GLN A 118 10.60 10.46 -2.83
C GLN A 118 9.72 10.34 -4.07
N ILE A 119 8.85 11.30 -4.27
CA ILE A 119 7.90 11.30 -5.39
C ILE A 119 8.17 12.52 -6.26
N ASP A 120 8.36 12.28 -7.56
CA ASP A 120 8.31 13.32 -8.58
C ASP A 120 6.95 13.22 -9.27
N ALA A 121 6.02 14.04 -8.83
CA ALA A 121 4.64 13.98 -9.32
C ALA A 121 4.53 14.44 -10.77
N ASN A 122 5.42 15.32 -11.24
CA ASN A 122 5.38 15.83 -12.62
C ASN A 122 5.70 14.73 -13.63
N ASP A 123 6.67 13.86 -13.30
CA ASP A 123 7.13 12.80 -14.19
C ASP A 123 6.63 11.42 -13.77
N ASN A 124 5.79 11.34 -12.74
CA ASN A 124 5.25 10.09 -12.17
C ASN A 124 6.35 9.11 -11.77
N LEU A 125 7.42 9.64 -11.19
CA LEU A 125 8.56 8.83 -10.76
C LEU A 125 8.52 8.63 -9.25
N ILE A 126 8.93 7.44 -8.86
CA ILE A 126 9.07 7.04 -7.46
C ILE A 126 10.54 6.68 -7.25
N MET A 127 11.20 7.45 -6.39
CA MET A 127 12.62 7.25 -6.11
C MET A 127 12.76 6.67 -4.71
N ILE A 128 13.60 5.64 -4.59
CA ILE A 128 13.82 4.94 -3.33
C ILE A 128 15.29 5.07 -2.98
N GLU A 129 15.57 5.68 -1.85
CA GLU A 129 16.91 5.80 -1.29
C GLU A 129 17.36 4.45 -0.74
N GLU A 130 18.52 4.00 -1.16
CA GLU A 130 19.08 2.72 -0.70
C GLU A 130 19.99 2.88 0.52
#